data_6a4c68237dcf06f011d145fb15a24049
#
_entry.id   6a4c68237dcf06f011d145fb15a24049
#
_cell.length_a   1.000
_cell.length_b   1.000
_cell.length_c   1.000
_cell.angle_alpha   90.00
_cell.angle_beta   90.00
_cell.angle_gamma   90.00
#
_symmetry.space_group_name_H-M   'P 1'
#
loop_
_entity.id
_entity.type
_entity.pdbx_description
1 polymer ?
#
loop_
_entity_poly.entity_id
_entity_poly.type
_entity_poly.pdbx_seq_one_letter_code
_entity_poly.pdbx_strand_id
1 'polypeptide(L)'
;MAANTIGLHYTLKDPSAYDIAQAPVTYGSFSTNTTGMMASLENSLSALSHYHYEDLTDENKLTYDILKSYLQTAQKGAPYLLYEEPLGEITGIQAQLPVLLAEYPFHDIKDVDTYLSLLSCTPDYFNSLISFEKEKADSGLFIPDSTVDAVVDQCSSFVDMKDSNYLLTTFDERLSKIPGLSSTVIRNYQKKNQEMIANAVVPAYESLIDALLELRGSGKNKKGVCYFPNGKEYYSYVVERDTGSPRSVSEIKKLIHDQISSDLLSIQTLLSKDPELASRPVSAEAPPDKSDIFLQNQIDRNQPEQILTLLEQKSSAAFPAPPDVTAQVKYVPNAMEPYLSPAFYMIPAIDDQSENVIYINQSRNVDTLKLFTTLAHEGYPGHLYQTTYFAEKNTEPLRSIFNFSGYVEGWATYAEMCSYYLSPLPKDQAALFQKNGSLTLGLYAAADIGIHYDGWSVPDTVRFFSDYGIKDTDAIQEIYNLILSDPGNYLKYYVGYLEFMELKKKAMKIDGDEFSQKNFHRAVLDVGPAPFDIVSKYAVDR
;
A
#
# COMPACT_ATOMS: atom_id res chain seq x y z
N MET A 1 -15.62 9.42 -9.68
CA MET A 1 -14.82 8.25 -9.26
C MET A 1 -15.37 7.65 -7.96
N ALA A 2 -15.25 8.33 -6.81
CA ALA A 2 -15.69 7.78 -5.52
C ALA A 2 -17.19 7.39 -5.47
N ALA A 3 -18.05 8.09 -6.21
CA ALA A 3 -19.52 7.90 -6.16
C ALA A 3 -20.04 6.56 -6.70
N ASN A 4 -19.22 5.77 -7.40
CA ASN A 4 -19.63 4.50 -8.02
C ASN A 4 -18.86 3.29 -7.52
N THR A 5 -18.23 3.39 -6.36
CA THR A 5 -17.45 2.32 -5.75
C THR A 5 -17.68 2.26 -4.24
N ILE A 6 -17.33 1.13 -3.62
CA ILE A 6 -17.33 1.00 -2.17
C ILE A 6 -16.42 2.04 -1.47
N GLY A 7 -15.42 2.57 -2.19
CA GLY A 7 -14.47 3.53 -1.64
C GLY A 7 -15.13 4.74 -0.97
N LEU A 8 -16.28 5.23 -1.49
CA LEU A 8 -16.96 6.37 -0.89
C LEU A 8 -17.39 6.12 0.57
N HIS A 9 -17.76 4.88 0.92
CA HIS A 9 -18.16 4.49 2.27
C HIS A 9 -17.02 4.58 3.30
N TYR A 10 -15.76 4.63 2.84
CA TYR A 10 -14.58 4.79 3.70
C TYR A 10 -13.95 6.17 3.57
N THR A 11 -14.17 6.83 2.43
CA THR A 11 -13.58 8.15 2.15
C THR A 11 -14.26 9.27 2.92
N LEU A 12 -15.58 9.20 3.10
CA LEU A 12 -16.38 10.21 3.76
C LEU A 12 -17.29 9.59 4.82
N LYS A 13 -17.28 10.16 6.03
CA LYS A 13 -18.23 9.83 7.09
C LYS A 13 -19.59 10.47 6.85
N ASP A 14 -19.60 11.73 6.40
CA ASP A 14 -20.81 12.46 6.04
C ASP A 14 -20.75 12.96 4.58
N PRO A 15 -21.14 12.12 3.60
CA PRO A 15 -21.18 12.51 2.20
C PRO A 15 -22.06 13.74 1.93
N SER A 16 -23.09 13.99 2.77
CA SER A 16 -24.02 15.12 2.57
C SER A 16 -23.36 16.49 2.76
N ALA A 17 -22.28 16.55 3.55
CA ALA A 17 -21.48 17.76 3.70
C ALA A 17 -20.76 18.18 2.39
N TYR A 18 -20.69 17.30 1.41
CA TYR A 18 -20.06 17.48 0.10
C TYR A 18 -21.07 17.45 -1.06
N ASP A 19 -22.33 17.78 -0.79
CA ASP A 19 -23.44 17.72 -1.78
C ASP A 19 -23.69 16.31 -2.36
N ILE A 20 -23.25 15.26 -1.67
CA ILE A 20 -23.50 13.86 -2.01
C ILE A 20 -24.62 13.35 -1.09
N ALA A 21 -25.85 13.24 -1.61
CA ALA A 21 -27.02 12.95 -0.80
C ALA A 21 -26.93 11.59 -0.06
N GLN A 22 -26.29 10.60 -0.66
CA GLN A 22 -26.07 9.27 -0.08
C GLN A 22 -24.94 8.56 -0.83
N ALA A 23 -24.10 7.81 -0.12
CA ALA A 23 -23.14 6.91 -0.76
C ALA A 23 -23.91 5.81 -1.52
N PRO A 24 -23.62 5.54 -2.81
CA PRO A 24 -24.30 4.51 -3.56
C PRO A 24 -23.98 3.12 -2.99
N VAL A 25 -24.98 2.26 -2.93
CA VAL A 25 -24.82 0.87 -2.46
C VAL A 25 -24.29 0.04 -3.62
N THR A 26 -22.98 0.02 -3.79
CA THR A 26 -22.29 -0.71 -4.86
C THR A 26 -20.82 -0.90 -4.55
N TYR A 27 -20.23 -1.96 -5.08
CA TYR A 27 -18.76 -2.11 -5.17
C TYR A 27 -18.17 -1.49 -6.43
N GLY A 28 -19.01 -1.01 -7.35
CA GLY A 28 -18.63 -0.69 -8.71
C GLY A 28 -18.77 -1.88 -9.65
N SER A 29 -18.07 -1.86 -10.77
CA SER A 29 -18.05 -2.96 -11.73
C SER A 29 -16.78 -2.87 -12.57
N PHE A 30 -16.33 -4.01 -13.09
CA PHE A 30 -15.26 -4.07 -14.09
C PHE A 30 -15.85 -3.78 -15.48
N SER A 31 -15.21 -2.88 -16.19
CA SER A 31 -15.66 -2.45 -17.52
C SER A 31 -14.47 -2.33 -18.46
N THR A 32 -14.65 -2.76 -19.68
CA THR A 32 -13.69 -2.65 -20.79
C THR A 32 -13.99 -1.46 -21.71
N ASN A 33 -14.91 -0.56 -21.30
CA ASN A 33 -15.31 0.62 -22.08
C ASN A 33 -14.25 1.74 -22.03
N THR A 34 -13.16 1.56 -22.76
CA THR A 34 -12.09 2.56 -22.89
C THR A 34 -12.57 3.87 -23.52
N THR A 35 -13.54 3.81 -24.45
CA THR A 35 -14.09 5.01 -25.12
C THR A 35 -14.78 5.94 -24.12
N GLY A 36 -15.63 5.40 -23.24
CA GLY A 36 -16.31 6.19 -22.21
C GLY A 36 -15.32 6.79 -21.21
N MET A 37 -14.32 6.02 -20.80
CA MET A 37 -13.25 6.48 -19.92
C MET A 37 -12.45 7.62 -20.56
N MET A 38 -12.00 7.48 -21.80
CA MET A 38 -11.24 8.50 -22.51
C MET A 38 -12.05 9.80 -22.66
N ALA A 39 -13.32 9.72 -23.06
CA ALA A 39 -14.19 10.90 -23.18
C ALA A 39 -14.35 11.64 -21.84
N SER A 40 -14.47 10.90 -20.72
CA SER A 40 -14.55 11.49 -19.39
C SER A 40 -13.25 12.23 -18.99
N LEU A 41 -12.09 11.61 -19.27
CA LEU A 41 -10.78 12.20 -19.00
C LEU A 41 -10.52 13.45 -19.84
N GLU A 42 -10.86 13.41 -21.14
CA GLU A 42 -10.74 14.55 -22.05
C GLU A 42 -11.63 15.72 -21.61
N ASN A 43 -12.87 15.45 -21.20
CA ASN A 43 -13.77 16.48 -20.66
C ASN A 43 -13.19 17.11 -19.38
N SER A 44 -12.61 16.29 -18.49
CA SER A 44 -12.01 16.80 -17.24
C SER A 44 -10.77 17.66 -17.52
N LEU A 45 -9.89 17.24 -18.44
CA LEU A 45 -8.72 18.01 -18.87
C LEU A 45 -9.13 19.31 -19.58
N SER A 46 -10.17 19.24 -20.42
CA SER A 46 -10.74 20.43 -21.05
C SER A 46 -11.29 21.41 -20.04
N ALA A 47 -12.07 20.95 -19.04
CA ALA A 47 -12.58 21.79 -17.97
C ALA A 47 -11.43 22.45 -17.18
N LEU A 48 -10.39 21.67 -16.86
CA LEU A 48 -9.20 22.20 -16.16
C LEU A 48 -8.49 23.29 -16.97
N SER A 49 -8.43 23.16 -18.31
CA SER A 49 -7.78 24.12 -19.19
C SER A 49 -8.45 25.51 -19.26
N HIS A 50 -9.69 25.65 -18.78
CA HIS A 50 -10.38 26.93 -18.71
C HIS A 50 -9.86 27.84 -17.59
N TYR A 51 -9.14 27.30 -16.62
CA TYR A 51 -8.48 28.10 -15.60
C TYR A 51 -7.18 28.70 -16.14
N HIS A 52 -7.02 30.03 -16.03
CA HIS A 52 -5.78 30.70 -16.37
C HIS A 52 -4.77 30.47 -15.26
N TYR A 53 -3.77 29.64 -15.53
CA TYR A 53 -2.78 29.18 -14.54
C TYR A 53 -2.10 30.34 -13.79
N GLU A 54 -1.76 31.42 -14.50
CA GLU A 54 -1.06 32.58 -13.91
C GLU A 54 -1.94 33.39 -12.92
N ASP A 55 -3.26 33.28 -13.02
CA ASP A 55 -4.21 33.96 -12.13
C ASP A 55 -4.50 33.16 -10.85
N LEU A 56 -4.01 31.91 -10.76
CA LEU A 56 -4.19 31.05 -9.60
C LEU A 56 -3.28 31.45 -8.45
N THR A 57 -3.75 31.25 -7.22
CA THR A 57 -2.90 31.30 -6.02
C THR A 57 -1.87 30.15 -6.06
N ASP A 58 -0.80 30.24 -5.29
CA ASP A 58 0.23 29.19 -5.26
C ASP A 58 -0.36 27.83 -4.82
N GLU A 59 -1.30 27.80 -3.89
CA GLU A 59 -2.02 26.61 -3.47
C GLU A 59 -2.86 26.01 -4.61
N ASN A 60 -3.59 26.86 -5.33
CA ASN A 60 -4.39 26.43 -6.47
C ASN A 60 -3.51 26.03 -7.67
N LYS A 61 -2.32 26.61 -7.84
CA LYS A 61 -1.33 26.14 -8.83
C LYS A 61 -0.85 24.73 -8.51
N LEU A 62 -0.55 24.46 -7.25
CA LEU A 62 -0.17 23.12 -6.80
C LEU A 62 -1.30 22.10 -7.07
N THR A 63 -2.53 22.43 -6.68
CA THR A 63 -3.71 21.57 -6.93
C THR A 63 -3.95 21.35 -8.43
N TYR A 64 -3.80 22.41 -9.24
CA TYR A 64 -3.91 22.33 -10.69
C TYR A 64 -2.86 21.37 -11.30
N ASP A 65 -1.60 21.51 -10.90
CA ASP A 65 -0.50 20.68 -11.41
C ASP A 65 -0.73 19.21 -11.04
N ILE A 66 -1.12 18.94 -9.80
CA ILE A 66 -1.43 17.58 -9.33
C ILE A 66 -2.59 16.97 -10.12
N LEU A 67 -3.71 17.69 -10.24
CA LEU A 67 -4.89 17.21 -10.96
C LEU A 67 -4.60 16.97 -12.44
N LYS A 68 -3.86 17.88 -13.07
CA LYS A 68 -3.44 17.74 -14.46
C LYS A 68 -2.57 16.50 -14.67
N SER A 69 -1.57 16.31 -13.81
CA SER A 69 -0.70 15.13 -13.88
C SER A 69 -1.50 13.84 -13.69
N TYR A 70 -2.37 13.79 -12.69
CA TYR A 70 -3.25 12.64 -12.44
C TYR A 70 -4.11 12.28 -13.66
N LEU A 71 -4.80 13.27 -14.26
CA LEU A 71 -5.64 13.06 -15.42
C LEU A 71 -4.83 12.62 -16.66
N GLN A 72 -3.65 13.19 -16.85
CA GLN A 72 -2.77 12.81 -17.97
C GLN A 72 -2.22 11.40 -17.80
N THR A 73 -1.84 11.00 -16.58
CA THR A 73 -1.40 9.63 -16.31
C THR A 73 -2.56 8.64 -16.49
N ALA A 74 -3.76 8.96 -16.02
CA ALA A 74 -4.95 8.14 -16.26
C ALA A 74 -5.28 8.00 -17.76
N GLN A 75 -5.08 9.07 -18.54
CA GLN A 75 -5.27 9.03 -20.00
C GLN A 75 -4.27 8.09 -20.70
N LYS A 76 -3.00 8.06 -20.25
CA LYS A 76 -1.99 7.11 -20.74
C LYS A 76 -2.37 5.66 -20.44
N GLY A 77 -3.04 5.41 -19.30
CA GLY A 77 -3.46 4.08 -18.87
C GLY A 77 -4.68 3.53 -19.61
N ALA A 78 -5.54 4.39 -20.15
CA ALA A 78 -6.81 3.97 -20.75
C ALA A 78 -6.68 2.88 -21.84
N PRO A 79 -5.66 2.88 -22.73
CA PRO A 79 -5.45 1.81 -23.71
C PRO A 79 -5.08 0.45 -23.09
N TYR A 80 -4.66 0.44 -21.82
CA TYR A 80 -4.16 -0.75 -21.12
C TYR A 80 -5.17 -1.31 -20.12
N LEU A 81 -6.46 -0.95 -20.20
CA LEU A 81 -7.47 -1.36 -19.24
C LEU A 81 -7.53 -2.89 -19.03
N LEU A 82 -7.39 -3.68 -20.11
CA LEU A 82 -7.35 -5.14 -20.04
C LEU A 82 -6.03 -5.72 -19.52
N TYR A 83 -4.99 -4.90 -19.35
CA TYR A 83 -3.73 -5.31 -18.75
C TYR A 83 -3.77 -5.23 -17.21
N GLU A 84 -4.74 -4.46 -16.66
CA GLU A 84 -4.92 -4.35 -15.22
C GLU A 84 -5.22 -5.72 -14.62
N GLU A 85 -4.67 -5.95 -13.42
CA GLU A 85 -4.79 -7.23 -12.74
C GLU A 85 -5.59 -7.08 -11.44
N PRO A 86 -6.92 -7.31 -11.50
CA PRO A 86 -7.76 -7.22 -10.30
C PRO A 86 -7.62 -8.42 -9.36
N LEU A 87 -7.03 -9.52 -9.85
CA LEU A 87 -6.81 -10.73 -9.07
C LEU A 87 -5.31 -10.94 -8.84
N GLY A 88 -4.92 -11.27 -7.61
CA GLY A 88 -3.52 -11.50 -7.27
C GLY A 88 -3.35 -11.97 -5.83
N GLU A 89 -2.17 -12.48 -5.51
CA GLU A 89 -1.90 -13.06 -4.18
C GLU A 89 -1.87 -12.03 -3.07
N ILE A 90 -1.43 -10.78 -3.36
CA ILE A 90 -1.18 -9.73 -2.36
C ILE A 90 -2.31 -8.70 -2.35
N THR A 91 -2.63 -8.13 -3.51
CA THR A 91 -3.53 -6.99 -3.66
C THR A 91 -4.85 -7.34 -4.33
N GLY A 92 -5.09 -8.62 -4.60
CA GLY A 92 -6.27 -9.09 -5.32
C GLY A 92 -7.60 -8.81 -4.60
N ILE A 93 -8.62 -8.47 -5.39
CA ILE A 93 -9.99 -8.19 -4.92
C ILE A 93 -10.55 -9.32 -4.06
N GLN A 94 -10.24 -10.59 -4.39
CA GLN A 94 -10.71 -11.75 -3.65
C GLN A 94 -10.23 -11.76 -2.18
N ALA A 95 -9.06 -11.18 -1.91
CA ALA A 95 -8.52 -11.05 -0.57
C ALA A 95 -8.94 -9.74 0.10
N GLN A 96 -9.00 -8.64 -0.65
CA GLN A 96 -9.24 -7.29 -0.11
C GLN A 96 -10.72 -7.03 0.23
N LEU A 97 -11.67 -7.50 -0.60
CA LEU A 97 -13.09 -7.24 -0.38
C LEU A 97 -13.60 -7.75 0.98
N PRO A 98 -13.31 -8.98 1.43
CA PRO A 98 -13.74 -9.44 2.73
C PRO A 98 -13.16 -8.64 3.90
N VAL A 99 -11.92 -8.13 3.75
CA VAL A 99 -11.28 -7.25 4.74
C VAL A 99 -12.03 -5.92 4.85
N LEU A 100 -12.31 -5.28 3.72
CA LEU A 100 -13.14 -4.07 3.69
C LEU A 100 -14.50 -4.30 4.35
N LEU A 101 -15.16 -5.41 4.06
CA LEU A 101 -16.45 -5.74 4.66
C LEU A 101 -16.34 -6.01 6.18
N ALA A 102 -15.27 -6.64 6.65
CA ALA A 102 -15.03 -6.87 8.06
C ALA A 102 -14.81 -5.57 8.84
N GLU A 103 -14.22 -4.56 8.20
CA GLU A 103 -13.93 -3.25 8.79
C GLU A 103 -14.97 -2.17 8.44
N TYR A 104 -16.07 -2.53 7.79
CA TYR A 104 -17.13 -1.56 7.44
C TYR A 104 -17.68 -0.88 8.71
N PRO A 105 -17.68 0.47 8.82
CA PRO A 105 -18.05 1.16 10.06
C PRO A 105 -19.56 1.05 10.34
N PHE A 106 -19.92 0.79 11.62
CA PHE A 106 -21.30 0.79 12.11
C PHE A 106 -21.48 1.91 13.15
N HIS A 107 -21.87 3.09 12.71
CA HIS A 107 -22.20 4.20 13.60
C HIS A 107 -23.66 4.12 14.08
N ASP A 108 -24.56 3.68 13.20
CA ASP A 108 -25.98 3.49 13.50
C ASP A 108 -26.56 2.29 12.73
N ILE A 109 -27.87 2.10 12.87
CA ILE A 109 -28.57 0.96 12.25
C ILE A 109 -28.67 1.10 10.71
N LYS A 110 -28.55 2.30 10.16
CA LYS A 110 -28.58 2.51 8.71
C LYS A 110 -27.31 1.99 8.05
N ASP A 111 -26.17 2.12 8.75
CA ASP A 111 -24.91 1.54 8.27
C ASP A 111 -25.02 0.00 8.20
N VAL A 112 -25.70 -0.62 9.16
CA VAL A 112 -25.96 -2.07 9.14
C VAL A 112 -26.84 -2.47 7.96
N ASP A 113 -27.90 -1.71 7.68
CA ASP A 113 -28.76 -1.96 6.51
C ASP A 113 -28.00 -1.74 5.20
N THR A 114 -27.15 -0.74 5.12
CA THR A 114 -26.27 -0.46 3.97
C THR A 114 -25.26 -1.59 3.77
N TYR A 115 -24.61 -2.05 4.83
CA TYR A 115 -23.68 -3.18 4.79
C TYR A 115 -24.36 -4.45 4.27
N LEU A 116 -25.55 -4.80 4.78
CA LEU A 116 -26.30 -5.97 4.30
C LEU A 116 -26.70 -5.84 2.83
N SER A 117 -27.01 -4.63 2.41
CA SER A 117 -27.29 -4.34 1.00
C SER A 117 -26.04 -4.45 0.13
N LEU A 118 -24.87 -4.02 0.63
CA LEU A 118 -23.58 -4.23 -0.05
C LEU A 118 -23.27 -5.73 -0.20
N LEU A 119 -23.48 -6.56 0.83
CA LEU A 119 -23.31 -8.01 0.70
C LEU A 119 -24.13 -8.59 -0.46
N SER A 120 -25.34 -8.08 -0.68
CA SER A 120 -26.20 -8.52 -1.79
C SER A 120 -25.68 -8.12 -3.18
N CYS A 121 -24.74 -7.16 -3.27
CA CYS A 121 -24.12 -6.76 -4.53
C CYS A 121 -22.94 -7.67 -4.94
N THR A 122 -22.48 -8.57 -4.06
CA THR A 122 -21.29 -9.42 -4.34
C THR A 122 -21.44 -10.26 -5.60
N PRO A 123 -22.59 -10.91 -5.88
CA PRO A 123 -22.76 -11.70 -7.10
C PRO A 123 -22.60 -10.88 -8.38
N ASP A 124 -23.21 -9.70 -8.47
CA ASP A 124 -23.14 -8.84 -9.65
C ASP A 124 -21.72 -8.30 -9.85
N TYR A 125 -21.05 -7.94 -8.76
CA TYR A 125 -19.66 -7.48 -8.80
C TYR A 125 -18.72 -8.57 -9.32
N PHE A 126 -18.82 -9.79 -8.78
CA PHE A 126 -17.98 -10.92 -9.23
C PHE A 126 -18.36 -11.39 -10.63
N ASN A 127 -19.62 -11.30 -11.04
CA ASN A 127 -20.01 -11.57 -12.42
C ASN A 127 -19.35 -10.57 -13.41
N SER A 128 -19.22 -9.30 -13.03
CA SER A 128 -18.50 -8.31 -13.82
C SER A 128 -16.98 -8.60 -13.88
N LEU A 129 -16.39 -9.04 -12.76
CA LEU A 129 -15.00 -9.49 -12.70
C LEU A 129 -14.76 -10.71 -13.58
N ILE A 130 -15.59 -11.74 -13.49
CA ILE A 130 -15.51 -12.94 -14.31
C ILE A 130 -15.61 -12.59 -15.81
N SER A 131 -16.50 -11.67 -16.16
CA SER A 131 -16.63 -11.20 -17.55
C SER A 131 -15.37 -10.49 -18.03
N PHE A 132 -14.76 -9.68 -17.18
CA PHE A 132 -13.49 -8.99 -17.44
C PHE A 132 -12.35 -10.00 -17.65
N GLU A 133 -12.23 -11.02 -16.79
CA GLU A 133 -11.20 -12.05 -16.92
C GLU A 133 -11.38 -12.92 -18.16
N LYS A 134 -12.63 -13.20 -18.57
CA LYS A 134 -12.92 -13.88 -19.84
C LYS A 134 -12.45 -13.06 -21.04
N GLU A 135 -12.69 -11.75 -21.05
CA GLU A 135 -12.22 -10.85 -22.11
C GLU A 135 -10.69 -10.73 -22.14
N LYS A 136 -10.02 -10.74 -20.96
CA LYS A 136 -8.56 -10.86 -20.87
C LYS A 136 -8.06 -12.17 -21.50
N ALA A 137 -8.72 -13.29 -21.19
CA ALA A 137 -8.35 -14.59 -21.73
C ALA A 137 -8.49 -14.64 -23.26
N ASP A 138 -9.59 -14.13 -23.80
CA ASP A 138 -9.84 -14.03 -25.23
C ASP A 138 -8.78 -13.14 -25.92
N SER A 139 -8.34 -12.08 -25.24
CA SER A 139 -7.30 -11.16 -25.70
C SER A 139 -5.88 -11.70 -25.51
N GLY A 140 -5.72 -12.85 -24.82
CA GLY A 140 -4.42 -13.46 -24.52
C GLY A 140 -3.63 -12.76 -23.43
N LEU A 141 -4.34 -12.02 -22.54
CA LEU A 141 -3.79 -11.24 -21.43
C LEU A 141 -4.08 -11.87 -20.05
N PHE A 142 -4.64 -13.08 -20.02
CA PHE A 142 -5.00 -13.76 -18.78
C PHE A 142 -3.78 -14.16 -17.96
N ILE A 143 -3.98 -14.20 -16.63
CA ILE A 143 -2.94 -14.47 -15.64
C ILE A 143 -2.32 -15.88 -15.77
N PRO A 144 -1.08 -16.09 -15.27
CA PRO A 144 -0.43 -17.39 -15.23
C PRO A 144 -1.18 -18.40 -14.35
N ASP A 145 -1.04 -19.69 -14.67
CA ASP A 145 -1.65 -20.79 -13.90
C ASP A 145 -1.27 -20.77 -12.41
N SER A 146 -0.03 -20.37 -12.08
CA SER A 146 0.41 -20.25 -10.67
C SER A 146 -0.40 -19.20 -9.91
N THR A 147 -0.69 -18.06 -10.53
CA THR A 147 -1.52 -17.02 -9.92
C THR A 147 -2.98 -17.47 -9.82
N VAL A 148 -3.50 -18.18 -10.85
CA VAL A 148 -4.84 -18.78 -10.78
C VAL A 148 -4.95 -19.73 -9.60
N ASP A 149 -3.99 -20.65 -9.45
CA ASP A 149 -3.97 -21.64 -8.37
C ASP A 149 -3.96 -20.94 -6.99
N ALA A 150 -3.12 -19.93 -6.79
CA ALA A 150 -3.05 -19.19 -5.53
C ALA A 150 -4.34 -18.42 -5.22
N VAL A 151 -4.97 -17.77 -6.20
CA VAL A 151 -6.25 -17.06 -6.04
C VAL A 151 -7.37 -18.04 -5.73
N VAL A 152 -7.42 -19.19 -6.43
CA VAL A 152 -8.41 -20.26 -6.17
C VAL A 152 -8.25 -20.82 -4.76
N ASP A 153 -7.02 -21.03 -4.28
CA ASP A 153 -6.76 -21.51 -2.91
C ASP A 153 -7.22 -20.50 -1.86
N GLN A 154 -7.01 -19.21 -2.08
CA GLN A 154 -7.50 -18.14 -1.20
C GLN A 154 -9.04 -18.09 -1.18
N CYS A 155 -9.68 -18.13 -2.35
CA CYS A 155 -11.14 -18.16 -2.45
C CYS A 155 -11.73 -19.40 -1.76
N SER A 156 -11.12 -20.57 -1.98
CA SER A 156 -11.55 -21.84 -1.37
C SER A 156 -11.42 -21.79 0.14
N SER A 157 -10.32 -21.24 0.65
CA SER A 157 -10.11 -21.05 2.08
C SER A 157 -11.18 -20.15 2.71
N PHE A 158 -11.60 -19.09 2.01
CA PHE A 158 -12.68 -18.21 2.46
C PHE A 158 -14.04 -18.94 2.49
N VAL A 159 -14.37 -19.70 1.45
CA VAL A 159 -15.61 -20.51 1.35
C VAL A 159 -15.64 -21.57 2.45
N ASP A 160 -14.53 -22.24 2.70
CA ASP A 160 -14.42 -23.33 3.68
C ASP A 160 -14.54 -22.88 5.14
N MET A 161 -14.47 -21.59 5.43
CA MET A 161 -14.69 -21.06 6.79
C MET A 161 -16.11 -21.33 7.31
N LYS A 162 -17.12 -21.42 6.45
CA LYS A 162 -18.52 -21.75 6.81
C LYS A 162 -19.02 -20.94 8.01
N ASP A 163 -19.45 -21.62 9.07
CA ASP A 163 -19.94 -21.00 10.31
C ASP A 163 -18.84 -20.27 11.11
N SER A 164 -17.58 -20.47 10.80
CA SER A 164 -16.44 -19.75 11.37
C SER A 164 -15.98 -18.56 10.53
N ASN A 165 -16.74 -18.16 9.51
CA ASN A 165 -16.40 -17.03 8.67
C ASN A 165 -16.32 -15.74 9.51
N TYR A 166 -15.19 -15.04 9.40
CA TYR A 166 -14.92 -13.85 10.21
C TYR A 166 -15.88 -12.69 9.93
N LEU A 167 -16.57 -12.66 8.79
CA LEU A 167 -17.64 -11.69 8.54
C LEU A 167 -18.84 -11.88 9.48
N LEU A 168 -19.00 -13.07 10.08
CA LEU A 168 -20.00 -13.30 11.13
C LEU A 168 -19.57 -12.68 12.46
N THR A 169 -18.35 -12.99 12.89
CA THR A 169 -17.82 -12.53 14.20
C THR A 169 -17.59 -11.03 14.23
N THR A 170 -16.97 -10.45 13.20
CA THR A 170 -16.73 -9.00 13.10
C THR A 170 -18.04 -8.20 12.99
N PHE A 171 -19.05 -8.76 12.31
CA PHE A 171 -20.39 -8.17 12.29
C PHE A 171 -21.00 -8.11 13.69
N ASP A 172 -20.97 -9.21 14.42
CA ASP A 172 -21.54 -9.30 15.77
C ASP A 172 -20.84 -8.33 16.75
N GLU A 173 -19.54 -8.23 16.68
CA GLU A 173 -18.76 -7.29 17.48
C GLU A 173 -19.13 -5.82 17.20
N ARG A 174 -19.25 -5.44 15.93
CA ARG A 174 -19.64 -4.06 15.52
C ARG A 174 -21.10 -3.77 15.88
N LEU A 175 -22.02 -4.69 15.60
CA LEU A 175 -23.42 -4.55 15.93
C LEU A 175 -23.64 -4.36 17.44
N SER A 176 -22.87 -5.05 18.27
CA SER A 176 -22.95 -4.95 19.74
C SER A 176 -22.57 -3.58 20.29
N LYS A 177 -21.81 -2.79 19.54
CA LYS A 177 -21.37 -1.44 19.91
C LYS A 177 -22.43 -0.36 19.65
N ILE A 178 -23.47 -0.67 18.86
CA ILE A 178 -24.55 0.28 18.58
C ILE A 178 -25.46 0.38 19.81
N PRO A 179 -25.59 1.56 20.43
CA PRO A 179 -26.37 1.70 21.66
C PRO A 179 -27.89 1.55 21.41
N GLY A 180 -28.60 1.02 22.39
CA GLY A 180 -30.07 1.00 22.41
C GLY A 180 -30.73 -0.12 21.60
N LEU A 181 -29.97 -1.05 21.02
CA LEU A 181 -30.54 -2.20 20.31
C LEU A 181 -31.06 -3.27 21.29
N SER A 182 -32.28 -3.75 21.07
CA SER A 182 -32.80 -4.89 21.82
C SER A 182 -32.17 -6.20 21.34
N SER A 183 -32.11 -7.21 22.24
CA SER A 183 -31.59 -8.54 21.88
C SER A 183 -32.36 -9.23 20.75
N THR A 184 -33.63 -8.86 20.54
CA THR A 184 -34.40 -9.36 19.40
C THR A 184 -33.96 -8.73 18.08
N VAL A 185 -33.72 -7.43 18.07
CA VAL A 185 -33.19 -6.71 16.90
C VAL A 185 -31.81 -7.25 16.53
N ILE A 186 -30.90 -7.38 17.50
CA ILE A 186 -29.58 -7.96 17.31
C ILE A 186 -29.66 -9.32 16.63
N ARG A 187 -30.43 -10.26 17.21
CA ARG A 187 -30.57 -11.61 16.63
C ARG A 187 -31.14 -11.60 15.20
N ASN A 188 -32.06 -10.68 14.89
CA ASN A 188 -32.61 -10.56 13.55
C ASN A 188 -31.56 -10.10 12.54
N TYR A 189 -30.69 -9.15 12.91
CA TYR A 189 -29.60 -8.69 12.06
C TYR A 189 -28.51 -9.75 11.90
N GLN A 190 -28.13 -10.44 12.96
CA GLN A 190 -27.20 -11.58 12.90
C GLN A 190 -27.69 -12.65 11.93
N LYS A 191 -28.97 -13.01 12.00
CA LYS A 191 -29.57 -13.95 11.07
C LYS A 191 -29.54 -13.46 9.62
N LYS A 192 -29.89 -12.19 9.37
CA LYS A 192 -29.80 -11.58 8.03
C LYS A 192 -28.38 -11.61 7.49
N ASN A 193 -27.39 -11.27 8.33
CA ASN A 193 -25.97 -11.32 7.93
C ASN A 193 -25.56 -12.74 7.53
N GLN A 194 -25.89 -13.74 8.35
CA GLN A 194 -25.63 -15.15 8.04
C GLN A 194 -26.29 -15.57 6.72
N GLU A 195 -27.55 -15.18 6.50
CA GLU A 195 -28.28 -15.48 5.25
C GLU A 195 -27.64 -14.79 4.04
N MET A 196 -27.17 -13.55 4.16
CA MET A 196 -26.49 -12.83 3.07
C MET A 196 -25.14 -13.47 2.73
N ILE A 197 -24.34 -13.81 3.74
CA ILE A 197 -23.08 -14.51 3.52
C ILE A 197 -23.31 -15.85 2.82
N ALA A 198 -24.26 -16.66 3.32
CA ALA A 198 -24.52 -17.98 2.78
C ALA A 198 -25.14 -17.97 1.37
N ASN A 199 -25.99 -16.98 1.04
CA ASN A 199 -26.78 -16.99 -0.19
C ASN A 199 -26.28 -15.99 -1.26
N ALA A 200 -25.38 -15.06 -0.92
CA ALA A 200 -24.84 -14.09 -1.86
C ALA A 200 -23.30 -14.14 -1.90
N VAL A 201 -22.63 -13.98 -0.76
CA VAL A 201 -21.16 -13.85 -0.75
C VAL A 201 -20.50 -15.18 -1.11
N VAL A 202 -20.78 -16.26 -0.38
CA VAL A 202 -20.17 -17.58 -0.62
C VAL A 202 -20.42 -18.07 -2.05
N PRO A 203 -21.66 -18.05 -2.59
CA PRO A 203 -21.90 -18.46 -3.98
C PRO A 203 -21.17 -17.60 -5.02
N ALA A 204 -20.93 -16.31 -4.74
CA ALA A 204 -20.14 -15.47 -5.63
C ALA A 204 -18.66 -15.91 -5.70
N TYR A 205 -18.08 -16.27 -4.54
CA TYR A 205 -16.72 -16.84 -4.50
C TYR A 205 -16.66 -18.22 -5.19
N GLU A 206 -17.65 -19.09 -4.98
CA GLU A 206 -17.73 -20.37 -5.69
C GLU A 206 -17.80 -20.16 -7.21
N SER A 207 -18.60 -19.19 -7.68
CA SER A 207 -18.69 -18.84 -9.10
C SER A 207 -17.36 -18.30 -9.66
N LEU A 208 -16.61 -17.53 -8.85
CA LEU A 208 -15.28 -17.06 -9.24
C LEU A 208 -14.29 -18.22 -9.35
N ILE A 209 -14.29 -19.15 -8.39
CA ILE A 209 -13.46 -20.37 -8.41
C ILE A 209 -13.75 -21.16 -9.69
N ASP A 210 -15.00 -21.46 -9.97
CA ASP A 210 -15.41 -22.22 -11.15
C ASP A 210 -14.94 -21.56 -12.44
N ALA A 211 -15.13 -20.23 -12.56
CA ALA A 211 -14.71 -19.48 -13.74
C ALA A 211 -13.19 -19.46 -13.91
N LEU A 212 -12.43 -19.31 -12.84
CA LEU A 212 -10.97 -19.31 -12.89
C LEU A 212 -10.42 -20.70 -13.25
N LEU A 213 -11.01 -21.77 -12.72
CA LEU A 213 -10.67 -23.14 -13.10
C LEU A 213 -11.00 -23.44 -14.58
N GLU A 214 -12.11 -22.90 -15.10
CA GLU A 214 -12.44 -22.99 -16.54
C GLU A 214 -11.41 -22.24 -17.41
N LEU A 215 -10.97 -21.08 -16.97
CA LEU A 215 -9.99 -20.24 -17.68
C LEU A 215 -8.55 -20.71 -17.49
N ARG A 216 -8.26 -21.56 -16.51
CA ARG A 216 -6.92 -22.09 -16.25
C ARG A 216 -6.33 -22.75 -17.49
N GLY A 217 -5.10 -22.38 -17.83
CA GLY A 217 -4.42 -22.82 -19.05
C GLY A 217 -4.70 -21.96 -20.28
N SER A 218 -5.60 -20.97 -20.22
CA SER A 218 -5.82 -20.01 -21.30
C SER A 218 -4.76 -18.91 -21.35
N GLY A 219 -4.03 -18.68 -20.25
CA GLY A 219 -2.92 -17.72 -20.18
C GLY A 219 -1.81 -18.09 -21.16
N LYS A 220 -1.60 -17.23 -22.17
CA LYS A 220 -0.58 -17.44 -23.21
C LYS A 220 0.81 -17.04 -22.72
N ASN A 221 0.87 -16.19 -21.73
CA ASN A 221 2.11 -15.69 -21.14
C ASN A 221 2.23 -16.20 -19.69
N LYS A 222 3.32 -16.93 -19.42
CA LYS A 222 3.69 -17.43 -18.09
C LYS A 222 4.89 -16.68 -17.51
N LYS A 223 5.17 -15.49 -18.03
CA LYS A 223 6.34 -14.67 -17.72
C LYS A 223 5.89 -13.23 -17.49
N GLY A 224 6.85 -12.33 -17.27
CA GLY A 224 6.58 -10.90 -17.08
C GLY A 224 5.77 -10.25 -18.19
N VAL A 225 5.18 -9.10 -17.89
CA VAL A 225 4.27 -8.39 -18.83
C VAL A 225 4.92 -7.94 -20.13
N CYS A 226 6.26 -7.83 -20.17
CA CYS A 226 7.00 -7.51 -21.41
C CYS A 226 6.79 -8.49 -22.55
N TYR A 227 6.24 -9.67 -22.28
CA TYR A 227 5.90 -10.66 -23.30
C TYR A 227 4.47 -10.49 -23.86
N PHE A 228 3.68 -9.59 -23.30
CA PHE A 228 2.41 -9.19 -23.90
C PHE A 228 2.63 -8.20 -25.07
N PRO A 229 1.68 -8.06 -26.00
CA PRO A 229 1.72 -6.98 -26.99
C PRO A 229 1.85 -5.61 -26.29
N ASN A 230 2.77 -4.75 -26.71
CA ASN A 230 3.06 -3.46 -26.04
C ASN A 230 3.33 -3.57 -24.51
N GLY A 231 3.82 -4.71 -24.04
CA GLY A 231 3.97 -5.00 -22.62
C GLY A 231 5.02 -4.12 -21.94
N LYS A 232 6.08 -3.71 -22.66
CA LYS A 232 7.09 -2.77 -22.13
C LYS A 232 6.53 -1.35 -21.97
N GLU A 233 5.71 -0.92 -22.89
CA GLU A 233 5.00 0.36 -22.85
C GLU A 233 4.00 0.36 -21.70
N TYR A 234 3.23 -0.73 -21.55
CA TYR A 234 2.37 -0.92 -20.38
C TYR A 234 3.15 -0.86 -19.08
N TYR A 235 4.24 -1.62 -18.96
CA TYR A 235 5.05 -1.60 -17.73
C TYR A 235 5.64 -0.21 -17.44
N SER A 236 6.07 0.52 -18.47
CA SER A 236 6.54 1.89 -18.32
C SER A 236 5.44 2.82 -17.77
N TYR A 237 4.20 2.61 -18.20
CA TYR A 237 3.04 3.31 -17.63
C TYR A 237 2.80 2.91 -16.16
N VAL A 238 2.86 1.62 -15.82
CA VAL A 238 2.72 1.13 -14.44
C VAL A 238 3.77 1.77 -13.54
N VAL A 239 5.04 1.80 -13.98
CA VAL A 239 6.13 2.42 -13.23
C VAL A 239 5.87 3.92 -13.01
N GLU A 240 5.45 4.67 -14.04
CA GLU A 240 5.12 6.10 -13.89
C GLU A 240 3.95 6.29 -12.92
N ARG A 241 2.86 5.53 -13.08
CA ARG A 241 1.66 5.62 -12.25
C ARG A 241 1.94 5.32 -10.79
N ASP A 242 2.64 4.22 -10.53
CA ASP A 242 2.77 3.68 -9.17
C ASP A 242 3.93 4.32 -8.41
N THR A 243 4.99 4.73 -9.09
CA THR A 243 6.12 5.41 -8.42
C THR A 243 5.98 6.92 -8.36
N GLY A 244 5.22 7.55 -9.27
CA GLY A 244 5.17 9.00 -9.41
C GLY A 244 6.52 9.62 -9.79
N SER A 245 7.51 8.80 -10.19
CA SER A 245 8.84 9.26 -10.60
C SER A 245 8.81 9.81 -12.03
N PRO A 246 9.44 10.96 -12.30
CA PRO A 246 9.56 11.49 -13.66
C PRO A 246 10.60 10.75 -14.53
N ARG A 247 11.26 9.72 -13.97
CA ARG A 247 12.35 9.00 -14.62
C ARG A 247 11.82 7.91 -15.54
N SER A 248 12.53 7.66 -16.62
CA SER A 248 12.33 6.46 -17.44
C SER A 248 12.70 5.18 -16.66
N VAL A 249 12.18 4.03 -17.09
CA VAL A 249 12.53 2.72 -16.50
C VAL A 249 14.05 2.49 -16.49
N SER A 250 14.76 2.94 -17.53
CA SER A 250 16.22 2.82 -17.60
C SER A 250 16.93 3.67 -16.55
N GLU A 251 16.47 4.88 -16.28
CA GLU A 251 17.01 5.76 -15.25
C GLU A 251 16.68 5.23 -13.84
N ILE A 252 15.49 4.69 -13.63
CA ILE A 252 15.10 4.02 -12.38
C ILE A 252 15.98 2.79 -12.14
N LYS A 253 16.19 1.95 -13.16
CA LYS A 253 17.08 0.80 -13.08
C LYS A 253 18.50 1.20 -12.67
N LYS A 254 19.01 2.28 -13.25
CA LYS A 254 20.31 2.82 -12.86
C LYS A 254 20.32 3.31 -11.41
N LEU A 255 19.30 4.05 -11.00
CA LEU A 255 19.15 4.58 -9.64
C LEU A 255 19.13 3.45 -8.60
N ILE A 256 18.37 2.39 -8.84
CA ILE A 256 18.31 1.19 -8.00
C ILE A 256 19.69 0.52 -7.92
N HIS A 257 20.35 0.30 -9.05
CA HIS A 257 21.67 -0.35 -9.10
C HIS A 257 22.73 0.46 -8.37
N ASP A 258 22.73 1.77 -8.55
CA ASP A 258 23.68 2.67 -7.87
C ASP A 258 23.49 2.61 -6.34
N GLN A 259 22.24 2.57 -5.86
CA GLN A 259 21.95 2.44 -4.44
C GLN A 259 22.33 1.08 -3.88
N ILE A 260 21.99 -0.03 -4.57
CA ILE A 260 22.42 -1.39 -4.20
C ILE A 260 23.95 -1.43 -4.03
N SER A 261 24.68 -0.89 -4.99
CA SER A 261 26.14 -0.85 -4.95
C SER A 261 26.68 -0.03 -3.77
N SER A 262 26.05 1.11 -3.47
CA SER A 262 26.37 1.96 -2.33
C SER A 262 26.12 1.26 -0.99
N ASP A 263 24.99 0.55 -0.87
CA ASP A 263 24.64 -0.17 0.35
C ASP A 263 25.58 -1.35 0.59
N LEU A 264 25.92 -2.12 -0.44
CA LEU A 264 26.94 -3.20 -0.36
C LEU A 264 28.29 -2.68 0.09
N LEU A 265 28.77 -1.58 -0.49
CA LEU A 265 30.04 -0.98 -0.08
C LEU A 265 30.01 -0.52 1.38
N SER A 266 28.88 0.03 1.82
CA SER A 266 28.68 0.46 3.21
C SER A 266 28.69 -0.74 4.16
N ILE A 267 27.98 -1.82 3.84
CA ILE A 267 27.95 -3.07 4.61
C ILE A 267 29.36 -3.66 4.70
N GLN A 268 30.07 -3.78 3.58
CA GLN A 268 31.46 -4.29 3.56
C GLN A 268 32.40 -3.44 4.43
N THR A 269 32.24 -2.12 4.39
CA THR A 269 33.05 -1.19 5.18
C THR A 269 32.79 -1.37 6.67
N LEU A 270 31.53 -1.50 7.09
CA LEU A 270 31.15 -1.74 8.48
C LEU A 270 31.69 -3.08 8.99
N LEU A 271 31.49 -4.16 8.24
CA LEU A 271 31.96 -5.50 8.60
C LEU A 271 33.48 -5.65 8.57
N SER A 272 34.17 -4.87 7.73
CA SER A 272 35.64 -4.84 7.73
C SER A 272 36.21 -4.19 8.98
N LYS A 273 35.51 -3.22 9.57
CA LYS A 273 35.89 -2.56 10.83
C LYS A 273 35.55 -3.42 12.04
N ASP A 274 34.41 -4.10 11.98
CA ASP A 274 33.89 -4.92 13.06
C ASP A 274 33.20 -6.17 12.48
N PRO A 275 33.96 -7.29 12.29
CA PRO A 275 33.42 -8.53 11.72
C PRO A 275 32.31 -9.18 12.54
N GLU A 276 32.22 -8.90 13.84
CA GLU A 276 31.20 -9.44 14.72
C GLU A 276 29.90 -8.62 14.74
N LEU A 277 29.90 -7.46 14.06
CA LEU A 277 28.78 -6.51 14.09
C LEU A 277 27.44 -7.15 13.70
N ALA A 278 27.45 -8.05 12.70
CA ALA A 278 26.25 -8.76 12.23
C ALA A 278 25.75 -9.85 13.20
N SER A 279 26.66 -10.42 14.00
CA SER A 279 26.35 -11.50 14.94
C SER A 279 26.00 -11.02 16.35
N ARG A 280 26.14 -9.73 16.62
CA ARG A 280 25.73 -9.17 17.91
C ARG A 280 24.21 -9.27 18.07
N PRO A 281 23.73 -9.77 19.19
CA PRO A 281 22.30 -9.89 19.41
C PRO A 281 21.60 -8.53 19.31
N VAL A 282 20.52 -8.50 18.55
CA VAL A 282 19.58 -7.36 18.52
C VAL A 282 18.66 -7.40 19.74
N SER A 283 18.58 -8.55 20.40
CA SER A 283 17.75 -8.82 21.54
C SER A 283 18.55 -8.85 22.85
N ALA A 284 17.84 -8.66 23.91
CA ALA A 284 18.12 -8.51 25.32
C ALA A 284 18.99 -9.58 26.03
N GLU A 285 19.67 -10.49 25.36
CA GLU A 285 20.48 -11.56 25.98
C GLU A 285 21.99 -11.25 26.06
N ALA A 286 22.44 -10.04 25.67
CA ALA A 286 23.83 -9.62 25.91
C ALA A 286 24.02 -9.30 27.40
N PRO A 287 25.18 -9.68 28.02
CA PRO A 287 25.45 -9.31 29.40
C PRO A 287 25.45 -7.79 29.56
N PRO A 288 24.82 -7.25 30.59
CA PRO A 288 24.54 -5.84 30.69
C PRO A 288 25.80 -5.03 31.01
N ASP A 289 26.31 -4.30 30.03
CA ASP A 289 26.89 -3.01 30.36
C ASP A 289 25.72 -2.07 30.73
N LYS A 290 25.90 -1.25 31.75
CA LYS A 290 24.81 -0.48 32.37
C LYS A 290 24.05 0.49 31.44
N SER A 291 24.53 0.67 30.19
CA SER A 291 23.84 1.39 29.12
C SER A 291 22.76 0.57 28.40
N ASP A 292 22.86 -0.78 28.42
CA ASP A 292 21.96 -1.68 27.69
C ASP A 292 20.67 -2.04 28.47
N ILE A 293 20.63 -1.78 29.78
CA ILE A 293 19.40 -1.90 30.58
C ILE A 293 18.29 -0.96 30.08
N PHE A 294 18.68 0.11 29.41
CA PHE A 294 17.75 1.06 28.79
C PHE A 294 17.01 0.49 27.59
N LEU A 295 17.63 -0.42 26.86
CA LEU A 295 17.08 -1.12 25.69
C LEU A 295 16.01 -2.16 26.05
N GLN A 296 16.31 -2.97 27.06
CA GLN A 296 15.44 -4.06 27.53
C GLN A 296 14.14 -3.56 28.14
N ASN A 297 14.14 -2.32 28.66
CA ASN A 297 12.96 -1.71 29.30
C ASN A 297 12.18 -0.76 28.37
N GLN A 298 12.63 -0.50 27.14
CA GLN A 298 12.00 0.50 26.25
C GLN A 298 11.27 -0.09 25.04
N ILE A 299 11.52 -1.33 24.66
CA ILE A 299 10.83 -1.97 23.53
C ILE A 299 10.29 -3.33 23.99
N ASP A 300 9.11 -3.33 24.56
CA ASP A 300 8.34 -4.56 24.77
C ASP A 300 7.45 -4.80 23.54
N ARG A 301 7.73 -5.88 22.82
CA ARG A 301 6.91 -6.28 21.65
C ARG A 301 5.44 -6.53 21.99
N ASN A 302 5.13 -6.77 23.28
CA ASN A 302 3.77 -6.98 23.76
C ASN A 302 3.05 -5.66 24.09
N GLN A 303 3.72 -4.52 23.92
CA GLN A 303 3.19 -3.18 24.19
C GLN A 303 3.48 -2.25 22.98
N PRO A 304 2.90 -2.52 21.81
CA PRO A 304 3.17 -1.77 20.59
C PRO A 304 2.83 -0.27 20.70
N GLU A 305 1.90 0.11 21.57
CA GLU A 305 1.57 1.51 21.85
C GLU A 305 2.75 2.27 22.49
N GLN A 306 3.56 1.58 23.31
CA GLN A 306 4.78 2.19 23.87
C GLN A 306 5.85 2.38 22.80
N ILE A 307 5.92 1.48 21.81
CA ILE A 307 6.80 1.62 20.66
C ILE A 307 6.40 2.85 19.85
N LEU A 308 5.11 3.03 19.57
CA LEU A 308 4.60 4.20 18.87
C LEU A 308 4.91 5.51 19.59
N THR A 309 4.68 5.54 20.92
CA THR A 309 5.02 6.70 21.75
C THR A 309 6.52 7.02 21.70
N LEU A 310 7.38 6.00 21.75
CA LEU A 310 8.82 6.17 21.64
C LEU A 310 9.23 6.72 20.27
N LEU A 311 8.66 6.18 19.21
CA LEU A 311 8.91 6.64 17.82
C LEU A 311 8.48 8.10 17.63
N GLU A 312 7.31 8.49 18.12
CA GLU A 312 6.81 9.86 18.10
C GLU A 312 7.79 10.81 18.81
N GLN A 313 8.18 10.48 20.04
CA GLN A 313 9.14 11.28 20.81
C GLN A 313 10.49 11.42 20.11
N LYS A 314 11.05 10.32 19.62
CA LYS A 314 12.37 10.27 18.98
C LYS A 314 12.39 10.98 17.63
N SER A 315 11.29 10.93 16.87
CA SER A 315 11.19 11.60 15.57
C SER A 315 11.12 13.12 15.66
N SER A 316 10.69 13.68 16.80
CA SER A 316 10.46 15.12 17.03
C SER A 316 11.67 16.02 16.72
N ALA A 317 12.89 15.51 16.83
CA ALA A 317 14.12 16.24 16.52
C ALA A 317 14.29 16.52 15.02
N ALA A 318 13.89 15.56 14.17
CA ALA A 318 14.13 15.59 12.73
C ALA A 318 12.87 15.83 11.89
N PHE A 319 11.69 15.62 12.46
CA PHE A 319 10.40 15.78 11.79
C PHE A 319 9.60 16.95 12.40
N PRO A 320 8.69 17.59 11.65
CA PRO A 320 7.71 18.52 12.22
C PRO A 320 6.92 17.91 13.38
N ALA A 321 6.32 18.74 14.22
CA ALA A 321 5.45 18.23 15.27
C ALA A 321 4.26 17.48 14.63
N PRO A 322 3.93 16.27 15.11
CA PRO A 322 2.75 15.56 14.65
C PRO A 322 1.48 16.30 15.11
N PRO A 323 0.36 16.13 14.40
CA PRO A 323 -0.95 16.52 14.90
C PRO A 323 -1.28 15.80 16.21
N ASP A 324 -2.12 16.43 17.03
CA ASP A 324 -2.61 15.84 18.29
C ASP A 324 -3.76 14.86 17.98
N VAL A 325 -3.40 13.64 17.61
CA VAL A 325 -4.35 12.56 17.31
C VAL A 325 -4.09 11.34 18.16
N THR A 326 -5.15 10.60 18.51
CA THR A 326 -5.04 9.35 19.25
C THR A 326 -4.88 8.17 18.28
N ALA A 327 -3.80 7.43 18.40
CA ALA A 327 -3.60 6.17 17.70
C ALA A 327 -3.99 4.97 18.58
N GLN A 328 -4.69 4.01 18.01
CA GLN A 328 -5.03 2.74 18.64
C GLN A 328 -4.32 1.60 17.92
N VAL A 329 -3.83 0.63 18.70
CA VAL A 329 -3.35 -0.63 18.11
C VAL A 329 -4.41 -1.69 18.30
N LYS A 330 -4.71 -2.41 17.22
CA LYS A 330 -5.58 -3.60 17.25
C LYS A 330 -4.84 -4.79 16.64
N TYR A 331 -5.28 -5.98 17.01
CA TYR A 331 -4.74 -7.20 16.41
C TYR A 331 -5.68 -7.71 15.33
N VAL A 332 -5.09 -8.17 14.24
CA VAL A 332 -5.84 -8.83 13.16
C VAL A 332 -6.55 -10.06 13.75
N PRO A 333 -7.84 -10.27 13.46
CA PRO A 333 -8.51 -11.51 13.83
C PRO A 333 -7.80 -12.74 13.26
N ASN A 334 -7.63 -13.80 14.03
CA ASN A 334 -6.84 -15.00 13.66
C ASN A 334 -7.23 -15.57 12.28
N ALA A 335 -8.52 -15.53 11.94
CA ALA A 335 -9.02 -16.02 10.66
C ALA A 335 -8.57 -15.19 9.44
N MET A 336 -8.15 -13.94 9.65
CA MET A 336 -7.67 -13.03 8.62
C MET A 336 -6.13 -12.98 8.52
N GLU A 337 -5.42 -13.47 9.54
CA GLU A 337 -3.96 -13.41 9.62
C GLU A 337 -3.23 -13.99 8.41
N PRO A 338 -3.65 -15.11 7.79
CA PRO A 338 -2.95 -15.68 6.63
C PRO A 338 -2.93 -14.75 5.41
N TYR A 339 -3.89 -13.83 5.31
CA TYR A 339 -4.15 -13.01 4.13
C TYR A 339 -3.69 -11.57 4.25
N LEU A 340 -3.18 -11.17 5.44
CA LEU A 340 -2.82 -9.78 5.71
C LEU A 340 -1.32 -9.60 5.95
N SER A 341 -0.84 -8.40 5.65
CA SER A 341 0.51 -7.94 5.94
C SER A 341 0.83 -8.01 7.44
N PRO A 342 2.11 -7.92 7.84
CA PRO A 342 2.52 -7.94 9.25
C PRO A 342 1.90 -6.84 10.10
N ALA A 343 1.66 -5.67 9.51
CA ALA A 343 0.86 -4.59 10.06
C ALA A 343 0.32 -3.71 8.94
N PHE A 344 -0.70 -2.90 9.23
CA PHE A 344 -1.21 -1.87 8.34
C PHE A 344 -1.94 -0.78 9.12
N TYR A 345 -1.83 0.45 8.61
CA TYR A 345 -2.58 1.58 9.12
C TYR A 345 -3.91 1.71 8.35
N MET A 346 -5.03 1.73 9.08
CA MET A 346 -6.34 2.00 8.51
C MET A 346 -6.53 3.52 8.36
N ILE A 347 -6.53 3.99 7.11
CA ILE A 347 -6.72 5.41 6.80
C ILE A 347 -8.13 5.82 7.18
N PRO A 348 -8.31 6.85 8.04
CA PRO A 348 -9.63 7.33 8.44
C PRO A 348 -10.32 8.10 7.30
N ALA A 349 -11.63 8.37 7.47
CA ALA A 349 -12.37 9.22 6.56
C ALA A 349 -11.78 10.63 6.52
N ILE A 350 -11.85 11.29 5.35
CA ILE A 350 -11.28 12.63 5.14
C ILE A 350 -11.88 13.67 6.11
N ASP A 351 -13.15 13.52 6.42
CA ASP A 351 -13.94 14.39 7.29
C ASP A 351 -14.02 13.90 8.74
N ASP A 352 -13.33 12.81 9.09
CA ASP A 352 -13.22 12.33 10.48
C ASP A 352 -11.86 11.68 10.75
N GLN A 353 -10.94 12.46 11.29
CA GLN A 353 -9.59 12.01 11.68
C GLN A 353 -9.52 11.51 13.13
N SER A 354 -10.65 11.27 13.78
CA SER A 354 -10.69 10.88 15.21
C SER A 354 -10.28 9.44 15.48
N GLU A 355 -10.44 8.55 14.49
CA GLU A 355 -10.12 7.12 14.62
C GLU A 355 -8.90 6.76 13.77
N ASN A 356 -7.74 6.64 14.42
CA ASN A 356 -6.51 6.19 13.79
C ASN A 356 -6.15 4.81 14.33
N VAL A 357 -6.20 3.78 13.50
CA VAL A 357 -5.99 2.39 13.92
C VAL A 357 -4.84 1.77 13.15
N ILE A 358 -3.89 1.19 13.88
CA ILE A 358 -2.84 0.33 13.31
C ILE A 358 -3.16 -1.10 13.70
N TYR A 359 -3.31 -1.97 12.70
CA TYR A 359 -3.50 -3.40 12.88
C TYR A 359 -2.17 -4.12 12.87
N ILE A 360 -2.00 -5.08 13.80
CA ILE A 360 -0.83 -5.95 13.87
C ILE A 360 -1.27 -7.40 13.65
N ASN A 361 -0.61 -8.07 12.73
CA ASN A 361 -0.79 -9.48 12.42
C ASN A 361 0.17 -10.33 13.27
N GLN A 362 -0.36 -11.03 14.26
CA GLN A 362 0.45 -11.79 15.23
C GLN A 362 1.03 -13.08 14.63
N SER A 363 0.43 -13.65 13.58
CA SER A 363 0.96 -14.87 12.94
C SER A 363 2.28 -14.65 12.22
N ARG A 364 2.59 -13.41 11.83
CA ARG A 364 3.82 -13.02 11.11
C ARG A 364 5.03 -12.86 12.04
N ASN A 365 5.08 -13.52 13.13
CA ASN A 365 6.15 -13.61 14.14
C ASN A 365 7.46 -12.85 13.81
N VAL A 366 7.37 -11.54 13.67
CA VAL A 366 8.52 -10.66 13.40
C VAL A 366 9.31 -10.41 14.70
N ASP A 367 10.62 -10.23 14.58
CA ASP A 367 11.44 -9.86 15.74
C ASP A 367 11.14 -8.42 16.21
N THR A 368 11.65 -8.06 17.38
CA THR A 368 11.38 -6.75 18.01
C THR A 368 11.87 -5.57 17.16
N LEU A 369 13.01 -5.70 16.48
CA LEU A 369 13.50 -4.63 15.61
C LEU A 369 12.61 -4.48 14.37
N LYS A 370 12.22 -5.60 13.77
CA LYS A 370 11.29 -5.56 12.62
C LYS A 370 9.93 -4.99 13.02
N LEU A 371 9.41 -5.34 14.21
CA LEU A 371 8.18 -4.71 14.72
C LEU A 371 8.36 -3.20 14.92
N PHE A 372 9.50 -2.77 15.47
CA PHE A 372 9.81 -1.35 15.67
C PHE A 372 9.84 -0.60 14.34
N THR A 373 10.52 -1.12 13.32
CA THR A 373 10.61 -0.48 12.01
C THR A 373 9.29 -0.54 11.24
N THR A 374 8.51 -1.62 11.41
CA THR A 374 7.16 -1.73 10.83
C THR A 374 6.22 -0.70 11.48
N LEU A 375 6.26 -0.52 12.80
CA LEU A 375 5.47 0.51 13.47
C LEU A 375 5.95 1.93 13.15
N ALA A 376 7.19 2.11 12.73
CA ALA A 376 7.65 3.39 12.18
C ALA A 376 7.08 3.63 10.78
N HIS A 377 6.94 2.58 9.97
CA HIS A 377 6.30 2.62 8.65
C HIS A 377 4.80 2.94 8.78
N GLU A 378 4.07 2.20 9.63
CA GLU A 378 2.62 2.35 9.76
C GLU A 378 2.21 3.57 10.63
N GLY A 379 3.03 3.91 11.62
CA GLY A 379 2.74 4.92 12.63
C GLY A 379 3.56 6.20 12.49
N TYR A 380 4.56 6.35 13.39
CA TYR A 380 5.42 7.54 13.48
C TYR A 380 6.87 7.23 13.10
N PRO A 381 7.43 7.97 12.12
CA PRO A 381 6.87 9.08 11.33
C PRO A 381 6.32 8.67 9.95
N GLY A 382 5.75 7.46 9.81
CA GLY A 382 5.26 6.88 8.57
C GLY A 382 3.83 7.28 8.18
N HIS A 383 2.98 6.28 7.85
CA HIS A 383 1.64 6.49 7.26
C HIS A 383 0.70 7.30 8.13
N LEU A 384 0.53 6.94 9.40
CA LEU A 384 -0.36 7.67 10.31
C LEU A 384 0.06 9.13 10.43
N TYR A 385 1.35 9.37 10.65
CA TYR A 385 1.89 10.73 10.75
C TYR A 385 1.68 11.52 9.46
N GLN A 386 2.01 10.93 8.30
CA GLN A 386 1.85 11.57 6.98
C GLN A 386 0.39 11.95 6.72
N THR A 387 -0.53 10.99 6.94
CA THR A 387 -1.95 11.16 6.67
C THR A 387 -2.56 12.25 7.54
N THR A 388 -2.31 12.19 8.85
CA THR A 388 -2.87 13.16 9.79
C THR A 388 -2.24 14.54 9.65
N TYR A 389 -0.94 14.62 9.36
CA TYR A 389 -0.25 15.88 9.06
C TYR A 389 -0.83 16.54 7.81
N PHE A 390 -1.01 15.76 6.74
CA PHE A 390 -1.60 16.26 5.51
C PHE A 390 -3.05 16.71 5.72
N ALA A 391 -3.86 15.96 6.45
CA ALA A 391 -5.25 16.31 6.74
C ALA A 391 -5.35 17.63 7.54
N GLU A 392 -4.44 17.87 8.50
CA GLU A 392 -4.41 19.14 9.27
C GLU A 392 -4.07 20.35 8.38
N LYS A 393 -3.18 20.17 7.40
CA LYS A 393 -2.70 21.26 6.53
C LYS A 393 -3.55 21.47 5.28
N ASN A 394 -4.17 20.40 4.78
CA ASN A 394 -4.91 20.44 3.54
C ASN A 394 -6.38 20.80 3.78
N THR A 395 -6.77 21.97 3.33
CA THR A 395 -8.16 22.44 3.42
C THR A 395 -9.02 22.01 2.22
N GLU A 396 -8.40 21.44 1.18
CA GLU A 396 -9.05 21.04 -0.06
C GLU A 396 -9.28 19.53 -0.13
N PRO A 397 -10.50 19.02 0.15
CA PRO A 397 -10.78 17.57 0.18
C PRO A 397 -10.42 16.85 -1.12
N LEU A 398 -10.46 17.54 -2.26
CA LEU A 398 -10.12 17.00 -3.57
C LEU A 398 -8.72 16.33 -3.58
N ARG A 399 -7.75 16.93 -2.89
CA ARG A 399 -6.38 16.39 -2.86
C ARG A 399 -6.27 15.10 -2.06
N SER A 400 -7.14 14.87 -1.09
CA SER A 400 -7.15 13.67 -0.25
C SER A 400 -7.73 12.44 -0.95
N ILE A 401 -8.41 12.61 -2.10
CA ILE A 401 -8.96 11.48 -2.86
C ILE A 401 -7.99 10.91 -3.91
N PHE A 402 -6.86 11.57 -4.17
CA PHE A 402 -5.86 11.08 -5.12
C PHE A 402 -4.87 10.18 -4.41
N ASN A 403 -4.66 9.00 -4.99
CA ASN A 403 -3.62 8.08 -4.53
C ASN A 403 -2.36 8.28 -5.39
N PHE A 404 -1.26 8.65 -4.74
CA PHE A 404 0.09 8.68 -5.30
C PHE A 404 0.96 7.70 -4.51
N SER A 405 0.79 6.40 -4.85
CA SER A 405 1.38 5.29 -4.09
C SER A 405 2.88 5.45 -3.86
N GLY A 406 3.64 5.91 -4.86
CA GLY A 406 5.07 6.12 -4.72
C GLY A 406 5.45 7.22 -3.72
N TYR A 407 4.62 8.26 -3.57
CA TYR A 407 4.80 9.24 -2.51
C TYR A 407 4.42 8.64 -1.14
N VAL A 408 3.28 7.98 -1.05
CA VAL A 408 2.74 7.46 0.23
C VAL A 408 3.62 6.35 0.78
N GLU A 409 3.88 5.32 -0.01
CA GLU A 409 4.72 4.17 0.37
C GLU A 409 6.20 4.55 0.44
N GLY A 410 6.64 5.42 -0.48
CA GLY A 410 8.01 5.93 -0.48
C GLY A 410 8.34 6.73 0.77
N TRP A 411 7.41 7.56 1.27
CA TRP A 411 7.55 8.25 2.54
C TRP A 411 7.62 7.28 3.72
N ALA A 412 6.69 6.32 3.80
CA ALA A 412 6.66 5.34 4.88
C ALA A 412 7.92 4.47 4.88
N THR A 413 8.42 4.07 3.71
CA THR A 413 9.71 3.37 3.55
C THR A 413 10.88 4.27 3.97
N TYR A 414 10.88 5.55 3.60
CA TYR A 414 11.89 6.52 4.06
C TYR A 414 11.86 6.66 5.59
N ALA A 415 10.69 6.72 6.19
CA ALA A 415 10.49 6.76 7.64
C ALA A 415 10.98 5.47 8.31
N GLU A 416 10.66 4.29 7.75
CA GLU A 416 11.18 3.00 8.18
C GLU A 416 12.72 2.98 8.16
N MET A 417 13.33 3.42 7.08
CA MET A 417 14.80 3.49 6.96
C MET A 417 15.42 4.50 7.95
N CYS A 418 14.75 5.60 8.25
CA CYS A 418 15.18 6.54 9.30
C CYS A 418 15.05 5.93 10.71
N SER A 419 14.07 5.06 10.94
CA SER A 419 13.77 4.53 12.27
C SER A 419 14.88 3.65 12.85
N TYR A 420 15.69 3.00 12.01
CA TYR A 420 16.88 2.30 12.48
C TYR A 420 17.79 3.20 13.35
N TYR A 421 17.91 4.47 12.98
CA TYR A 421 18.72 5.47 13.73
C TYR A 421 17.96 6.09 14.90
N LEU A 422 16.64 5.91 14.98
CA LEU A 422 15.83 6.26 16.14
C LEU A 422 15.76 5.12 17.17
N SER A 423 16.10 3.91 16.72
CA SER A 423 16.16 2.74 17.57
C SER A 423 17.28 2.88 18.60
N PRO A 424 17.23 2.10 19.67
CA PRO A 424 18.28 2.11 20.70
C PRO A 424 19.57 1.38 20.29
N LEU A 425 19.68 0.93 19.05
CA LEU A 425 20.88 0.25 18.55
C LEU A 425 22.11 1.17 18.52
N PRO A 426 23.32 0.63 18.74
CA PRO A 426 24.57 1.32 18.41
C PRO A 426 24.57 1.80 16.95
N LYS A 427 25.14 2.98 16.68
CA LYS A 427 25.09 3.62 15.36
C LYS A 427 25.53 2.72 14.20
N ASP A 428 26.64 1.97 14.39
CA ASP A 428 27.16 1.12 13.32
C ASP A 428 26.27 -0.10 13.08
N GLN A 429 25.61 -0.62 14.11
CA GLN A 429 24.63 -1.69 14.00
C GLN A 429 23.33 -1.19 13.35
N ALA A 430 22.84 -0.03 13.75
CA ALA A 430 21.70 0.63 13.11
C ALA A 430 21.95 0.88 11.62
N ALA A 431 23.17 1.36 11.28
CA ALA A 431 23.57 1.56 9.90
C ALA A 431 23.63 0.23 9.11
N LEU A 432 24.19 -0.83 9.71
CA LEU A 432 24.24 -2.15 9.08
C LEU A 432 22.85 -2.68 8.74
N PHE A 433 21.92 -2.66 9.69
CA PHE A 433 20.56 -3.15 9.47
C PHE A 433 19.78 -2.28 8.49
N GLN A 434 19.91 -0.95 8.56
CA GLN A 434 19.30 -0.04 7.59
C GLN A 434 19.82 -0.33 6.17
N LYS A 435 21.14 -0.50 5.99
CA LYS A 435 21.73 -0.82 4.70
C LYS A 435 21.27 -2.18 4.17
N ASN A 436 21.17 -3.18 5.05
CA ASN A 436 20.65 -4.49 4.69
C ASN A 436 19.17 -4.45 4.30
N GLY A 437 18.33 -3.71 5.03
CA GLY A 437 16.92 -3.49 4.67
C GLY A 437 16.76 -2.81 3.32
N SER A 438 17.51 -1.71 3.08
CA SER A 438 17.53 -1.01 1.79
C SER A 438 18.01 -1.92 0.65
N LEU A 439 19.09 -2.69 0.86
CA LEU A 439 19.62 -3.64 -0.11
C LEU A 439 18.56 -4.70 -0.47
N THR A 440 17.93 -5.31 0.53
CA THR A 440 16.91 -6.35 0.32
C THR A 440 15.76 -5.82 -0.54
N LEU A 441 15.19 -4.67 -0.17
CA LEU A 441 14.09 -4.05 -0.92
C LEU A 441 14.53 -3.65 -2.34
N GLY A 442 15.79 -3.18 -2.48
CA GLY A 442 16.39 -2.87 -3.78
C GLY A 442 16.53 -4.08 -4.69
N LEU A 443 16.86 -5.26 -4.15
CA LEU A 443 16.94 -6.50 -4.92
C LEU A 443 15.55 -6.91 -5.45
N TYR A 444 14.48 -6.77 -4.65
CA TYR A 444 13.11 -7.04 -5.11
C TYR A 444 12.70 -6.05 -6.21
N ALA A 445 12.99 -4.76 -6.04
CA ALA A 445 12.69 -3.75 -7.05
C ALA A 445 13.48 -3.96 -8.36
N ALA A 446 14.74 -4.40 -8.27
CA ALA A 446 15.54 -4.75 -9.44
C ALA A 446 15.01 -6.00 -10.15
N ALA A 447 14.54 -7.00 -9.39
CA ALA A 447 13.94 -8.22 -9.95
C ALA A 447 12.60 -7.91 -10.63
N ASP A 448 11.79 -7.00 -10.11
CA ASP A 448 10.53 -6.56 -10.72
C ASP A 448 10.78 -5.99 -12.13
N ILE A 449 11.72 -5.06 -12.28
CA ILE A 449 12.13 -4.56 -13.61
C ILE A 449 12.73 -5.68 -14.47
N GLY A 450 13.54 -6.55 -13.88
CA GLY A 450 14.14 -7.69 -14.56
C GLY A 450 13.09 -8.60 -15.19
N ILE A 451 12.06 -8.95 -14.43
CA ILE A 451 10.99 -9.87 -14.85
C ILE A 451 10.05 -9.18 -15.85
N HIS A 452 9.56 -7.97 -15.53
CA HIS A 452 8.48 -7.33 -16.28
C HIS A 452 8.95 -6.46 -17.45
N TYR A 453 10.20 -6.00 -17.44
CA TYR A 453 10.75 -5.16 -18.52
C TYR A 453 11.87 -5.83 -19.31
N ASP A 454 12.84 -6.47 -18.63
CA ASP A 454 13.98 -7.14 -19.28
C ASP A 454 13.64 -8.57 -19.70
N GLY A 455 12.56 -9.18 -19.14
CA GLY A 455 12.06 -10.50 -19.51
C GLY A 455 12.80 -11.66 -18.84
N TRP A 456 13.26 -11.46 -17.59
CA TRP A 456 13.93 -12.53 -16.84
C TRP A 456 13.03 -13.74 -16.65
N SER A 457 13.64 -14.90 -16.82
CA SER A 457 13.10 -16.19 -16.43
C SER A 457 13.47 -16.52 -14.97
N VAL A 458 12.86 -17.57 -14.41
CA VAL A 458 13.24 -18.09 -13.09
C VAL A 458 14.75 -18.35 -12.98
N PRO A 459 15.43 -19.03 -13.95
CA PRO A 459 16.89 -19.21 -13.91
C PRO A 459 17.67 -17.89 -13.90
N ASP A 460 17.19 -16.84 -14.58
CA ASP A 460 17.84 -15.52 -14.57
C ASP A 460 17.70 -14.87 -13.20
N THR A 461 16.49 -14.97 -12.59
CA THR A 461 16.21 -14.47 -11.25
C THR A 461 17.03 -15.21 -10.20
N VAL A 462 17.15 -16.54 -10.29
CA VAL A 462 18.01 -17.34 -9.42
C VAL A 462 19.46 -16.90 -9.52
N ARG A 463 19.97 -16.66 -10.74
CA ARG A 463 21.35 -16.15 -10.93
C ARG A 463 21.52 -14.80 -10.28
N PHE A 464 20.58 -13.88 -10.52
CA PHE A 464 20.62 -12.55 -9.94
C PHE A 464 20.71 -12.58 -8.42
N PHE A 465 19.78 -13.27 -7.74
CA PHE A 465 19.80 -13.34 -6.27
C PHE A 465 21.02 -14.10 -5.72
N SER A 466 21.53 -15.11 -6.45
CA SER A 466 22.72 -15.86 -6.08
C SER A 466 23.97 -14.99 -6.05
N ASP A 467 24.08 -14.00 -6.94
CA ASP A 467 25.20 -13.04 -6.97
C ASP A 467 25.26 -12.18 -5.69
N TYR A 468 24.13 -12.06 -4.97
CA TYR A 468 24.02 -11.39 -3.67
C TYR A 468 24.00 -12.36 -2.48
N GLY A 469 24.29 -13.64 -2.71
CA GLY A 469 24.42 -14.66 -1.65
C GLY A 469 23.10 -15.36 -1.26
N ILE A 470 21.98 -15.04 -1.88
CA ILE A 470 20.68 -15.69 -1.68
C ILE A 470 20.63 -16.91 -2.62
N LYS A 471 20.69 -18.13 -2.07
CA LYS A 471 20.89 -19.38 -2.85
C LYS A 471 19.73 -20.36 -2.73
N ASP A 472 18.74 -20.08 -1.90
CA ASP A 472 17.55 -20.90 -1.76
C ASP A 472 16.68 -20.75 -3.02
N THR A 473 16.70 -21.75 -3.88
CA THR A 473 16.00 -21.74 -5.17
C THR A 473 14.49 -21.78 -5.02
N ASP A 474 13.98 -22.43 -3.97
CA ASP A 474 12.54 -22.53 -3.73
C ASP A 474 12.00 -21.18 -3.25
N ALA A 475 12.70 -20.53 -2.31
CA ALA A 475 12.38 -19.17 -1.89
C ALA A 475 12.45 -18.14 -3.05
N ILE A 476 13.46 -18.28 -3.94
CA ILE A 476 13.56 -17.39 -5.12
C ILE A 476 12.41 -17.66 -6.11
N GLN A 477 11.96 -18.90 -6.25
CA GLN A 477 10.79 -19.20 -7.09
C GLN A 477 9.52 -18.57 -6.52
N GLU A 478 9.33 -18.60 -5.20
CA GLU A 478 8.21 -17.92 -4.54
C GLU A 478 8.29 -16.40 -4.77
N ILE A 479 9.47 -15.78 -4.60
CA ILE A 479 9.69 -14.36 -4.90
C ILE A 479 9.35 -14.04 -6.36
N TYR A 480 9.78 -14.89 -7.31
CA TYR A 480 9.47 -14.73 -8.72
C TYR A 480 7.96 -14.75 -8.97
N ASN A 481 7.24 -15.70 -8.37
CA ASN A 481 5.79 -15.81 -8.53
C ASN A 481 5.04 -14.61 -7.94
N LEU A 482 5.45 -14.14 -6.75
CA LEU A 482 4.88 -12.95 -6.12
C LEU A 482 5.08 -11.70 -6.99
N ILE A 483 6.29 -11.49 -7.51
CA ILE A 483 6.56 -10.37 -8.43
C ILE A 483 5.75 -10.51 -9.71
N LEU A 484 5.65 -11.73 -10.24
CA LEU A 484 4.93 -12.01 -11.49
C LEU A 484 3.44 -11.66 -11.37
N SER A 485 2.85 -11.85 -10.19
CA SER A 485 1.42 -11.59 -9.94
C SER A 485 1.08 -10.11 -9.73
N ASP A 486 2.05 -9.25 -9.42
CA ASP A 486 1.79 -7.84 -9.09
C ASP A 486 2.91 -6.93 -9.65
N PRO A 487 2.87 -6.61 -10.96
CA PRO A 487 3.89 -5.81 -11.63
C PRO A 487 4.02 -4.40 -11.05
N GLY A 488 5.23 -4.02 -10.66
CA GLY A 488 5.52 -2.69 -10.12
C GLY A 488 5.31 -2.54 -8.62
N ASN A 489 4.78 -3.56 -7.93
CA ASN A 489 4.45 -3.48 -6.51
C ASN A 489 5.64 -3.04 -5.65
N TYR A 490 6.82 -3.63 -5.84
CA TYR A 490 8.00 -3.28 -5.04
C TYR A 490 8.59 -1.91 -5.43
N LEU A 491 8.28 -1.41 -6.62
CA LEU A 491 8.81 -0.13 -7.07
C LEU A 491 8.21 1.06 -6.33
N LYS A 492 6.91 1.04 -6.01
CA LYS A 492 6.28 2.15 -5.26
C LYS A 492 6.97 2.41 -3.92
N TYR A 493 7.39 1.34 -3.22
CA TYR A 493 8.15 1.43 -1.97
C TYR A 493 9.57 1.95 -2.20
N TYR A 494 10.34 1.23 -3.02
CA TYR A 494 11.77 1.48 -3.13
C TYR A 494 12.12 2.69 -3.97
N VAL A 495 11.48 2.85 -5.14
CA VAL A 495 11.70 4.04 -5.98
C VAL A 495 11.19 5.29 -5.27
N GLY A 496 10.02 5.21 -4.63
CA GLY A 496 9.52 6.31 -3.81
C GLY A 496 10.51 6.72 -2.71
N TYR A 497 11.06 5.75 -1.98
CA TYR A 497 12.14 5.99 -1.01
C TYR A 497 13.35 6.68 -1.64
N LEU A 498 13.82 6.19 -2.79
CA LEU A 498 14.97 6.75 -3.48
C LEU A 498 14.69 8.18 -3.98
N GLU A 499 13.49 8.47 -4.46
CA GLU A 499 13.13 9.84 -4.86
C GLU A 499 13.15 10.81 -3.67
N PHE A 500 12.66 10.41 -2.49
CA PHE A 500 12.83 11.24 -1.28
C PHE A 500 14.30 11.45 -0.93
N MET A 501 15.16 10.44 -1.10
CA MET A 501 16.61 10.56 -0.91
C MET A 501 17.24 11.53 -1.92
N GLU A 502 16.83 11.47 -3.18
CA GLU A 502 17.32 12.39 -4.22
C GLU A 502 16.84 13.84 -3.97
N LEU A 503 15.57 14.04 -3.58
CA LEU A 503 15.06 15.34 -3.16
C LEU A 503 15.84 15.91 -1.98
N LYS A 504 16.16 15.08 -0.98
CA LYS A 504 16.98 15.47 0.16
C LYS A 504 18.38 15.86 -0.25
N LYS A 505 19.03 15.08 -1.11
CA LYS A 505 20.37 15.42 -1.66
C LYS A 505 20.34 16.74 -2.42
N LYS A 506 19.27 16.97 -3.21
CA LYS A 506 19.07 18.23 -3.95
C LYS A 506 18.91 19.41 -3.00
N ALA A 507 18.05 19.28 -1.97
CA ALA A 507 17.87 20.31 -0.94
C ALA A 507 19.18 20.63 -0.20
N MET A 508 19.92 19.58 0.22
CA MET A 508 21.24 19.77 0.86
C MET A 508 22.23 20.53 -0.03
N LYS A 509 22.19 20.30 -1.34
CA LYS A 509 23.05 21.01 -2.29
C LYS A 509 22.65 22.47 -2.46
N ILE A 510 21.35 22.78 -2.42
CA ILE A 510 20.81 24.14 -2.56
C ILE A 510 21.08 24.93 -1.29
N ASP A 511 20.72 24.38 -0.13
CA ASP A 511 20.76 25.08 1.16
C ASP A 511 22.16 25.11 1.78
N GLY A 512 23.09 24.23 1.36
CA GLY A 512 24.45 24.15 1.88
C GLY A 512 24.48 24.03 3.40
N ASP A 513 25.18 24.95 4.07
CA ASP A 513 25.34 24.96 5.53
C ASP A 513 24.04 25.34 6.28
N GLU A 514 23.05 25.88 5.59
CA GLU A 514 21.72 26.21 6.17
C GLU A 514 20.73 25.06 6.11
N PHE A 515 21.12 23.91 5.53
CA PHE A 515 20.24 22.75 5.41
C PHE A 515 19.73 22.28 6.78
N SER A 516 18.42 22.11 6.87
CA SER A 516 17.76 21.53 8.03
C SER A 516 16.90 20.35 7.61
N GLN A 517 17.20 19.17 8.15
CA GLN A 517 16.41 17.97 7.88
C GLN A 517 14.94 18.18 8.25
N LYS A 518 14.66 18.82 9.36
CA LYS A 518 13.28 19.12 9.81
C LYS A 518 12.54 20.06 8.84
N ASN A 519 13.24 21.06 8.28
CA ASN A 519 12.64 21.97 7.30
C ASN A 519 12.41 21.25 5.96
N PHE A 520 13.33 20.36 5.54
CA PHE A 520 13.13 19.52 4.37
C PHE A 520 11.90 18.63 4.54
N HIS A 521 11.78 17.91 5.67
CA HIS A 521 10.60 17.08 5.94
C HIS A 521 9.30 17.90 5.95
N ARG A 522 9.33 19.08 6.56
CA ARG A 522 8.18 19.98 6.53
C ARG A 522 7.80 20.37 5.10
N ALA A 523 8.77 20.77 4.30
CA ALA A 523 8.52 21.22 2.94
C ALA A 523 7.87 20.15 2.06
N VAL A 524 8.35 18.89 2.15
CA VAL A 524 7.75 17.79 1.37
C VAL A 524 6.39 17.38 1.89
N LEU A 525 6.17 17.39 3.23
CA LEU A 525 4.87 17.08 3.84
C LEU A 525 3.82 18.18 3.59
N ASP A 526 4.22 19.45 3.56
CA ASP A 526 3.34 20.57 3.22
C ASP A 526 2.83 20.49 1.78
N VAL A 527 3.64 19.95 0.86
CA VAL A 527 3.18 19.60 -0.50
C VAL A 527 2.18 18.44 -0.45
N GLY A 528 2.45 17.42 0.37
CA GLY A 528 1.62 16.23 0.47
C GLY A 528 1.69 15.30 -0.75
N PRO A 529 0.80 14.28 -0.85
CA PRO A 529 0.84 13.29 -1.92
C PRO A 529 0.75 13.91 -3.31
N ALA A 530 1.81 13.70 -4.11
CA ALA A 530 1.95 14.21 -5.47
C ALA A 530 3.08 13.46 -6.22
N PRO A 531 3.15 13.53 -7.56
CA PRO A 531 4.32 13.10 -8.33
C PRO A 531 5.59 13.85 -7.92
N PHE A 532 6.74 13.20 -8.01
CA PHE A 532 8.00 13.71 -7.46
C PHE A 532 8.56 14.95 -8.18
N ASP A 533 8.26 15.17 -9.44
CA ASP A 533 8.58 16.42 -10.14
C ASP A 533 7.81 17.61 -9.55
N ILE A 534 6.54 17.42 -9.20
CA ILE A 534 5.70 18.42 -8.52
C ILE A 534 6.22 18.63 -7.10
N VAL A 535 6.51 17.56 -6.35
CA VAL A 535 7.12 17.70 -5.01
C VAL A 535 8.44 18.48 -5.10
N SER A 536 9.31 18.18 -6.08
CA SER A 536 10.55 18.92 -6.29
C SER A 536 10.31 20.42 -6.52
N LYS A 537 9.37 20.73 -7.44
CA LYS A 537 9.01 22.11 -7.79
C LYS A 537 8.57 22.94 -6.59
N TYR A 538 7.71 22.37 -5.74
CA TYR A 538 7.08 23.13 -4.65
C TYR A 538 7.80 23.01 -3.31
N ALA A 539 8.58 21.95 -3.06
CA ALA A 539 9.30 21.76 -1.80
C ALA A 539 10.78 22.16 -1.86
N VAL A 540 11.44 22.00 -3.02
CA VAL A 540 12.92 22.11 -3.12
C VAL A 540 13.36 23.23 -4.05
N ASP A 541 12.73 23.41 -5.19
CA ASP A 541 13.11 24.38 -6.23
C ASP A 541 12.51 25.78 -5.98
N ARG A 542 12.36 26.18 -4.71
CA ARG A 542 11.75 27.47 -4.31
C ARG A 542 12.65 28.66 -4.64
#